data_fc84b2f299de36d051de66011c150ec6
#
_entry.id   fc84b2f299de36d051de66011c150ec6
#
_cell.length_a   1.000
_cell.length_b   1.000
_cell.length_c   1.000
_cell.angle_alpha   90.00
_cell.angle_beta   90.00
_cell.angle_gamma   90.00
#
_symmetry.space_group_name_H-M   'P 1'
#
loop_
_entity.id
_entity.type
_entity.pdbx_description
1 polymer ?
#
loop_
_entity_poly.entity_id
_entity_poly.type
_entity_poly.pdbx_seq_one_letter_code
_entity_poly.pdbx_strand_id
1 'polypeptide(L)'
;MRTNLTDDDPARLWRLYLQLVSVEAAFKNLKGDLAIRPIFHQDAARIEAHIFIAFLAYCLHVTLARRLHALAPGLTPRSVIEKFSAVQMIDLHVPTTDGRELLLTRYTEPEPELALLLDKLKFVLPAQPEPKISAAQIAPSSPA
;
A
#
# COMPACT_ATOMS: atom_id res chain seq x y z
N MET A 1 16.83 -11.09 -32.97
CA MET A 1 16.89 -9.85 -32.22
C MET A 1 17.71 -8.85 -33.04
N ARG A 2 17.20 -7.63 -33.28
CA ARG A 2 17.98 -6.56 -33.94
C ARG A 2 18.52 -5.65 -32.84
N THR A 3 19.82 -5.36 -32.85
CA THR A 3 20.46 -4.48 -31.91
C THR A 3 21.52 -3.63 -32.63
N ASN A 4 21.77 -2.42 -32.12
CA ASN A 4 22.87 -1.57 -32.55
C ASN A 4 24.10 -1.74 -31.63
N LEU A 5 24.06 -2.66 -30.69
CA LEU A 5 25.21 -2.98 -29.86
C LEU A 5 26.18 -3.85 -30.65
N THR A 6 27.46 -3.54 -30.55
CA THR A 6 28.57 -4.25 -31.20
C THR A 6 29.12 -5.39 -30.36
N ASP A 7 28.40 -5.78 -29.30
CA ASP A 7 28.82 -6.85 -28.40
C ASP A 7 28.42 -8.20 -28.98
N ASP A 8 29.37 -9.10 -29.07
CA ASP A 8 29.20 -10.44 -29.63
C ASP A 8 28.80 -11.50 -28.59
N ASP A 9 28.66 -11.12 -27.30
CA ASP A 9 28.18 -12.06 -26.26
C ASP A 9 26.65 -12.20 -26.28
N PRO A 10 26.11 -13.33 -26.78
CA PRO A 10 24.67 -13.56 -26.82
C PRO A 10 24.00 -13.57 -25.43
N ALA A 11 24.73 -14.00 -24.40
CA ALA A 11 24.22 -14.07 -23.04
C ALA A 11 24.05 -12.66 -22.44
N ARG A 12 24.97 -11.74 -22.78
CA ARG A 12 24.85 -10.34 -22.40
C ARG A 12 23.68 -9.65 -23.10
N LEU A 13 23.53 -9.86 -24.41
CA LEU A 13 22.42 -9.31 -25.20
C LEU A 13 21.07 -9.82 -24.68
N TRP A 14 21.00 -11.10 -24.30
CA TRP A 14 19.80 -11.68 -23.72
C TRP A 14 19.46 -11.06 -22.37
N ARG A 15 20.45 -10.86 -21.51
CA ARG A 15 20.25 -10.17 -20.21
C ARG A 15 19.74 -8.75 -20.38
N LEU A 16 20.28 -7.99 -21.32
CA LEU A 16 19.80 -6.64 -21.63
C LEU A 16 18.35 -6.65 -22.14
N TYR A 17 17.98 -7.62 -22.96
CA TYR A 17 16.62 -7.79 -23.41
C TYR A 17 15.66 -8.08 -22.24
N LEU A 18 16.02 -8.96 -21.33
CA LEU A 18 15.23 -9.23 -20.13
C LEU A 18 15.10 -8.00 -19.22
N GLN A 19 16.12 -7.15 -19.14
CA GLN A 19 16.03 -5.88 -18.43
C GLN A 19 15.00 -4.92 -19.06
N LEU A 20 14.93 -4.87 -20.39
CA LEU A 20 13.91 -4.06 -21.09
C LEU A 20 12.49 -4.54 -20.75
N VAL A 21 12.25 -5.84 -20.72
CA VAL A 21 10.95 -6.41 -20.31
C VAL A 21 10.60 -5.98 -18.88
N SER A 22 11.59 -5.98 -17.97
CA SER A 22 11.39 -5.52 -16.59
C SER A 22 11.06 -4.03 -16.51
N VAL A 23 11.70 -3.21 -17.34
CA VAL A 23 11.44 -1.77 -17.42
C VAL A 23 10.04 -1.50 -17.99
N GLU A 24 9.62 -2.22 -19.01
CA GLU A 24 8.27 -2.12 -19.57
C GLU A 24 7.20 -2.50 -18.53
N ALA A 25 7.42 -3.57 -17.77
CA ALA A 25 6.55 -3.96 -16.67
C ALA A 25 6.47 -2.88 -15.59
N ALA A 26 7.59 -2.24 -15.24
CA ALA A 26 7.63 -1.13 -14.30
C ALA A 26 6.78 0.06 -14.78
N PHE A 27 6.93 0.47 -16.04
CA PHE A 27 6.12 1.54 -16.62
C PHE A 27 4.64 1.19 -16.71
N LYS A 28 4.30 -0.06 -17.00
CA LYS A 28 2.91 -0.53 -17.01
C LYS A 28 2.29 -0.42 -15.62
N ASN A 29 3.00 -0.84 -14.57
CA ASN A 29 2.53 -0.74 -13.19
C ASN A 29 2.36 0.72 -12.76
N LEU A 30 3.34 1.59 -13.05
CA LEU A 30 3.25 3.01 -12.72
C LEU A 30 2.06 3.71 -13.41
N LYS A 31 1.80 3.38 -14.67
CA LYS A 31 0.70 4.00 -15.44
C LYS A 31 -0.67 3.41 -15.11
N GLY A 32 -0.72 2.11 -14.80
CA GLY A 32 -1.94 1.38 -14.53
C GLY A 32 -2.27 1.32 -13.05
N ASP A 33 -1.70 0.38 -12.33
CA ASP A 33 -2.08 0.06 -10.95
C ASP A 33 -1.79 1.20 -9.96
N LEU A 34 -0.73 1.99 -10.20
CA LEU A 34 -0.33 3.10 -9.33
C LEU A 34 -0.86 4.47 -9.80
N ALA A 35 -1.61 4.49 -10.90
CA ALA A 35 -2.35 5.65 -11.38
C ALA A 35 -1.54 6.98 -11.41
N ILE A 36 -0.25 6.92 -11.79
CA ILE A 36 0.58 8.13 -11.89
C ILE A 36 0.02 9.15 -12.89
N ARG A 37 -0.88 8.73 -13.77
CA ARG A 37 -1.57 9.58 -14.75
C ARG A 37 -3.08 9.29 -14.74
N PRO A 38 -3.93 10.31 -14.97
CA PRO A 38 -3.60 11.72 -15.23
C PRO A 38 -3.22 12.48 -13.96
N ILE A 39 -2.33 13.48 -14.08
CA ILE A 39 -1.98 14.41 -13.01
C ILE A 39 -2.89 15.63 -13.15
N PHE A 40 -3.79 15.84 -12.18
CA PHE A 40 -4.74 16.95 -12.17
C PHE A 40 -4.24 18.19 -11.42
N HIS A 41 -3.04 18.12 -10.82
CA HIS A 41 -2.46 19.25 -10.09
C HIS A 41 -1.86 20.27 -11.06
N GLN A 42 -2.05 21.55 -10.75
CA GLN A 42 -1.46 22.66 -11.50
C GLN A 42 -0.26 23.29 -10.78
N ASP A 43 -0.15 23.07 -9.47
CA ASP A 43 0.94 23.52 -8.64
C ASP A 43 2.16 22.58 -8.77
N ALA A 44 3.34 23.13 -9.02
CA ALA A 44 4.57 22.37 -9.23
C ALA A 44 4.91 21.47 -8.04
N ALA A 45 4.82 21.98 -6.81
CA ALA A 45 5.13 21.21 -5.60
C ALA A 45 4.16 20.04 -5.41
N ARG A 46 2.88 20.20 -5.77
CA ARG A 46 1.89 19.11 -5.74
C ARG A 46 2.14 18.08 -6.83
N ILE A 47 2.60 18.50 -8.00
CA ILE A 47 3.00 17.58 -9.09
C ILE A 47 4.19 16.74 -8.65
N GLU A 48 5.22 17.37 -8.09
CA GLU A 48 6.41 16.68 -7.58
C GLU A 48 6.05 15.68 -6.45
N ALA A 49 5.22 16.12 -5.50
CA ALA A 49 4.74 15.25 -4.42
C ALA A 49 3.95 14.04 -4.97
N HIS A 50 3.08 14.25 -5.96
CA HIS A 50 2.33 13.15 -6.61
C HIS A 50 3.26 12.14 -7.28
N ILE A 51 4.25 12.62 -8.04
CA ILE A 51 5.25 11.77 -8.70
C ILE A 51 6.08 11.00 -7.66
N PHE A 52 6.51 11.69 -6.59
CA PHE A 52 7.30 11.08 -5.52
C PHE A 52 6.51 9.98 -4.78
N ILE A 53 5.25 10.23 -4.45
CA ILE A 53 4.38 9.23 -3.79
C ILE A 53 4.17 8.01 -4.71
N ALA A 54 3.92 8.25 -6.01
CA ALA A 54 3.78 7.16 -6.98
C ALA A 54 5.07 6.32 -7.11
N PHE A 55 6.23 6.98 -7.06
CA PHE A 55 7.52 6.28 -7.05
C PHE A 55 7.73 5.45 -5.78
N LEU A 56 7.39 5.98 -4.61
CA LEU A 56 7.45 5.22 -3.35
C LEU A 56 6.51 4.00 -3.39
N ALA A 57 5.28 4.19 -3.88
CA ALA A 57 4.33 3.10 -4.05
C ALA A 57 4.87 2.02 -4.99
N TYR A 58 5.56 2.41 -6.07
CA TYR A 58 6.24 1.47 -6.95
C TYR A 58 7.36 0.70 -6.25
N CYS A 59 8.19 1.36 -5.45
CA CYS A 59 9.24 0.70 -4.66
C CYS A 59 8.65 -0.33 -3.70
N LEU A 60 7.56 0.00 -3.01
CA LEU A 60 6.84 -0.92 -2.13
C LEU A 60 6.26 -2.11 -2.91
N HIS A 61 5.64 -1.85 -4.06
CA HIS A 61 5.09 -2.88 -4.94
C HIS A 61 6.15 -3.88 -5.39
N VAL A 62 7.31 -3.40 -5.86
CA VAL A 62 8.43 -4.26 -6.29
C VAL A 62 9.01 -5.05 -5.11
N THR A 63 9.13 -4.41 -3.95
CA THR A 63 9.61 -5.07 -2.73
C THR A 63 8.67 -6.19 -2.30
N LEU A 64 7.36 -5.92 -2.31
CA LEU A 64 6.33 -6.92 -2.03
C LEU A 64 6.37 -8.06 -3.05
N ALA A 65 6.48 -7.75 -4.36
CA ALA A 65 6.56 -8.75 -5.41
C ALA A 65 7.75 -9.72 -5.21
N ARG A 66 8.93 -9.18 -4.87
CA ARG A 66 10.11 -10.00 -4.56
C ARG A 66 9.90 -10.88 -3.34
N ARG A 67 9.28 -10.34 -2.30
CA ARG A 67 8.99 -11.09 -1.07
C ARG A 67 7.98 -12.20 -1.31
N LEU A 68 6.95 -11.93 -2.10
CA LEU A 68 5.95 -12.93 -2.52
C LEU A 68 6.58 -14.04 -3.35
N HIS A 69 7.43 -13.70 -4.29
CA HIS A 69 8.13 -14.71 -5.09
C HIS A 69 8.93 -15.70 -4.23
N ALA A 70 9.54 -15.22 -3.15
CA ALA A 70 10.34 -16.04 -2.25
C ALA A 70 9.49 -16.84 -1.23
N LEU A 71 8.44 -16.24 -0.66
CA LEU A 71 7.73 -16.78 0.50
C LEU A 71 6.33 -17.32 0.19
N ALA A 72 5.69 -16.82 -0.85
CA ALA A 72 4.33 -17.19 -1.23
C ALA A 72 4.18 -17.21 -2.78
N PRO A 73 4.90 -18.12 -3.48
CA PRO A 73 4.86 -18.19 -4.93
C PRO A 73 3.42 -18.42 -5.42
N GLY A 74 3.04 -17.74 -6.50
CA GLY A 74 1.69 -17.78 -7.07
C GLY A 74 0.77 -16.62 -6.64
N LEU A 75 1.15 -15.85 -5.62
CA LEU A 75 0.44 -14.64 -5.25
C LEU A 75 1.03 -13.41 -5.94
N THR A 76 0.16 -12.47 -6.32
CA THR A 76 0.56 -11.17 -6.88
C THR A 76 0.47 -10.09 -5.79
N PRO A 77 1.25 -9.00 -5.88
CA PRO A 77 1.12 -7.87 -4.96
C PRO A 77 -0.31 -7.34 -4.88
N ARG A 78 -0.99 -7.25 -6.01
CA ARG A 78 -2.39 -6.80 -6.09
C ARG A 78 -3.31 -7.68 -5.26
N SER A 79 -3.27 -9.01 -5.48
CA SER A 79 -4.13 -9.95 -4.74
C SER A 79 -3.87 -9.92 -3.24
N VAL A 80 -2.63 -9.68 -2.83
CA VAL A 80 -2.27 -9.58 -1.41
C VAL A 80 -2.78 -8.27 -0.81
N ILE A 81 -2.62 -7.14 -1.50
CA ILE A 81 -3.15 -5.84 -1.05
C ILE A 81 -4.68 -5.89 -0.94
N GLU A 82 -5.36 -6.51 -1.91
CA GLU A 82 -6.82 -6.72 -1.87
C GLU A 82 -7.23 -7.54 -0.64
N LYS A 83 -6.51 -8.61 -0.31
CA LYS A 83 -6.75 -9.39 0.92
C LYS A 83 -6.51 -8.58 2.19
N PHE A 84 -5.44 -7.78 2.23
CA PHE A 84 -5.11 -6.94 3.39
C PHE A 84 -6.08 -5.77 3.57
N SER A 85 -6.82 -5.35 2.55
CA SER A 85 -7.85 -4.32 2.67
C SER A 85 -9.00 -4.73 3.60
N ALA A 86 -9.13 -6.03 3.91
CA ALA A 86 -10.08 -6.52 4.91
C ALA A 86 -9.70 -6.13 6.35
N VAL A 87 -8.42 -5.82 6.61
CA VAL A 87 -7.99 -5.29 7.91
C VAL A 87 -8.28 -3.80 7.95
N GLN A 88 -9.29 -3.42 8.72
CA GLN A 88 -9.76 -2.04 8.83
C GLN A 88 -9.51 -1.50 10.22
N MET A 89 -9.33 -0.20 10.33
CA MET A 89 -9.31 0.50 11.59
C MET A 89 -10.71 1.07 11.87
N ILE A 90 -11.25 0.76 13.05
CA ILE A 90 -12.59 1.18 13.48
C ILE A 90 -12.43 2.06 14.72
N ASP A 91 -13.09 3.20 14.71
CA ASP A 91 -13.20 4.09 15.86
C ASP A 91 -14.57 3.87 16.53
N LEU A 92 -14.52 3.43 17.79
CA LEU A 92 -15.71 3.24 18.63
C LEU A 92 -15.79 4.40 19.61
N HIS A 93 -16.87 5.17 19.51
CA HIS A 93 -17.19 6.29 20.41
C HIS A 93 -18.16 5.81 21.48
N VAL A 94 -17.69 5.72 22.71
CA VAL A 94 -18.50 5.25 23.84
C VAL A 94 -18.71 6.39 24.83
N PRO A 95 -19.94 6.91 24.97
CA PRO A 95 -20.25 7.93 25.97
C PRO A 95 -20.11 7.33 27.38
N THR A 96 -19.49 8.07 28.30
CA THR A 96 -19.34 7.68 29.69
C THR A 96 -20.35 8.42 30.56
N THR A 97 -20.65 7.87 31.74
CA THR A 97 -21.65 8.41 32.66
C THR A 97 -21.25 9.77 33.27
N ASP A 98 -19.99 10.13 33.21
CA ASP A 98 -19.44 11.40 33.68
C ASP A 98 -19.39 12.50 32.62
N GLY A 99 -20.04 12.27 31.47
CA GLY A 99 -20.13 13.25 30.39
C GLY A 99 -18.87 13.34 29.50
N ARG A 100 -17.97 12.39 29.62
CA ARG A 100 -16.83 12.26 28.73
C ARG A 100 -17.10 11.24 27.61
N GLU A 101 -16.25 11.20 26.61
CA GLU A 101 -16.30 10.23 25.54
C GLU A 101 -15.02 9.39 25.52
N LEU A 102 -15.19 8.09 25.50
CA LEU A 102 -14.11 7.14 25.35
C LEU A 102 -14.00 6.76 23.87
N LEU A 103 -12.86 7.11 23.24
CA LEU A 103 -12.52 6.71 21.88
C LEU A 103 -11.66 5.45 21.91
N LEU A 104 -12.21 4.36 21.40
CA LEU A 104 -11.53 3.08 21.23
C LEU A 104 -11.22 2.86 19.75
N THR A 105 -10.01 3.18 19.33
CA THR A 105 -9.53 2.84 17.99
C THR A 105 -9.06 1.38 17.99
N ARG A 106 -9.59 0.55 17.11
CA ARG A 106 -9.24 -0.88 17.02
C ARG A 106 -9.05 -1.31 15.58
N TYR A 107 -8.04 -2.13 15.35
CA TYR A 107 -7.92 -2.88 14.10
C TYR A 107 -8.78 -4.13 14.17
N THR A 108 -9.45 -4.44 13.06
CA THR A 108 -10.18 -5.72 12.94
C THR A 108 -9.19 -6.88 12.98
N GLU A 109 -9.57 -7.96 13.64
CA GLU A 109 -8.76 -9.17 13.64
C GLU A 109 -8.74 -9.79 12.23
N PRO A 110 -7.57 -10.19 11.73
CA PRO A 110 -7.49 -10.84 10.45
C PRO A 110 -8.14 -12.22 10.48
N GLU A 111 -8.86 -12.56 9.43
CA GLU A 111 -9.37 -13.92 9.24
C GLU A 111 -8.21 -14.94 9.21
N PRO A 112 -8.48 -16.24 9.52
CA PRO A 112 -7.42 -17.27 9.61
C PRO A 112 -6.54 -17.37 8.36
N GLU A 113 -7.13 -17.23 7.16
CA GLU A 113 -6.37 -17.24 5.90
C GLU A 113 -5.41 -16.06 5.80
N LEU A 114 -5.85 -14.88 6.23
CA LEU A 114 -5.03 -13.68 6.23
C LEU A 114 -3.95 -13.73 7.32
N ALA A 115 -4.27 -14.30 8.49
CA ALA A 115 -3.28 -14.51 9.56
C ALA A 115 -2.16 -15.44 9.11
N LEU A 116 -2.46 -16.53 8.40
CA LEU A 116 -1.46 -17.42 7.80
C LEU A 116 -0.61 -16.71 6.74
N LEU A 117 -1.21 -15.81 5.96
CA LEU A 117 -0.47 -15.05 4.96
C LEU A 117 0.48 -14.02 5.61
N LEU A 118 0.04 -13.36 6.68
CA LEU A 118 0.88 -12.45 7.48
C LEU A 118 2.10 -13.19 8.04
N ASP A 119 1.89 -14.36 8.64
CA ASP A 119 2.97 -15.19 9.18
C ASP A 119 3.95 -15.62 8.08
N LYS A 120 3.44 -16.12 6.96
CA LYS A 120 4.27 -16.49 5.79
C LYS A 120 5.13 -15.33 5.29
N LEU A 121 4.55 -14.14 5.20
CA LEU A 121 5.24 -12.95 4.76
C LEU A 121 6.10 -12.30 5.85
N LYS A 122 6.04 -12.82 7.07
CA LYS A 122 6.71 -12.27 8.26
C LYS A 122 6.33 -10.79 8.46
N PHE A 123 5.05 -10.49 8.30
CA PHE A 123 4.48 -9.20 8.63
C PHE A 123 3.83 -9.28 10.01
N VAL A 124 4.03 -8.23 10.78
CA VAL A 124 3.39 -8.07 12.09
C VAL A 124 2.47 -6.86 11.99
N LEU A 125 1.21 -7.04 12.39
CA LEU A 125 0.28 -5.93 12.51
C LEU A 125 0.73 -5.02 13.66
N PRO A 126 0.49 -3.69 13.56
CA PRO A 126 0.80 -2.78 14.65
C PRO A 126 -0.01 -3.14 15.90
N ALA A 127 0.54 -2.79 17.07
CA ALA A 127 -0.19 -2.96 18.33
C ALA A 127 -1.48 -2.15 18.30
N GLN A 128 -2.50 -2.66 19.00
CA GLN A 128 -3.77 -1.95 19.15
C GLN A 128 -3.53 -0.58 19.81
N PRO A 129 -4.08 0.51 19.26
CA PRO A 129 -3.94 1.84 19.85
C PRO A 129 -4.50 1.90 21.27
N GLU A 130 -3.90 2.71 22.13
CA GLU A 130 -4.40 2.93 23.46
C GLU A 130 -5.72 3.71 23.45
N PRO A 131 -6.67 3.41 24.35
CA PRO A 131 -7.90 4.17 24.51
C PRO A 131 -7.61 5.64 24.81
N LYS A 132 -8.36 6.53 24.17
CA LYS A 132 -8.30 7.98 24.41
C LYS A 132 -9.58 8.45 25.08
N ILE A 133 -9.46 9.28 26.11
CA ILE A 133 -10.60 9.94 26.75
C ILE A 133 -10.56 11.40 26.35
N SER A 134 -11.64 11.87 25.72
CA SER A 134 -11.82 13.28 25.36
C SER A 134 -12.97 13.90 26.15
N ALA A 135 -12.91 15.22 26.41
CA ALA A 135 -14.08 15.95 26.90
C ALA A 135 -15.20 15.84 25.87
N ALA A 136 -16.43 15.60 26.32
CA ALA A 136 -17.59 15.57 25.42
C ALA A 136 -17.66 16.90 24.64
N GLN A 137 -17.75 16.83 23.34
CA GLN A 137 -18.15 17.98 22.55
C GLN A 137 -19.64 18.19 22.84
N ILE A 138 -19.94 19.17 23.67
CA ILE A 138 -21.33 19.66 23.83
C ILE A 138 -21.72 20.20 22.44
N ALA A 139 -22.55 19.47 21.73
CA ALA A 139 -23.14 19.95 20.50
C ALA A 139 -23.84 21.29 20.82
N PRO A 140 -23.61 22.36 20.05
CA PRO A 140 -24.33 23.59 20.28
C PRO A 140 -25.84 23.30 20.14
N SER A 141 -26.59 23.50 21.22
CA SER A 141 -28.04 23.42 21.20
C SER A 141 -28.54 24.35 20.12
N SER A 142 -29.19 23.81 19.08
CA SER A 142 -29.87 24.61 18.07
C SER A 142 -30.88 25.49 18.77
N PRO A 143 -30.86 26.83 18.60
CA PRO A 143 -31.93 27.67 19.13
C PRO A 143 -33.23 27.37 18.39
N ALA A 144 -34.29 27.22 19.16
CA ALA A 144 -35.66 27.02 18.69
C ALA A 144 -36.19 28.22 17.88
#